data_43936c3daf005f01f3adb6c4d0e3c585
#
_entry.id   43936c3daf005f01f3adb6c4d0e3c585
#
_cell.length_a   1.000
_cell.length_b   1.000
_cell.length_c   1.000
_cell.angle_alpha   90.00
_cell.angle_beta   90.00
_cell.angle_gamma   90.00
#
_symmetry.space_group_name_H-M   'P 1'
#
loop_
_entity.id
_entity.type
_entity.pdbx_description
1 polymer ?
#
loop_
_entity_poly.entity_id
_entity_poly.type
_entity_poly.pdbx_seq_one_letter_code
_entity_poly.pdbx_strand_id
1 'polypeptide(L)'
;VLPTEERVAAMLAATRRRPDEVVGRMRPTHFREAWEYTVEKVAVNAVMAGAEPAYFPVILALAATGVSARGSSSSSLATMAVVNGPVRHEIGMNVGTGALGPHNHANATIGRAYGLLSQNLQGGSVPGLTYMGSMGNNYAYNSVTFGENEERSPWEPFHVQHGFRPTDSAVSVFTGCRSTAFTLGLRERYWREHVRNMF
;
A
#
# COMPACT_ATOMS: atom_id res chain seq x y z
N VAL A 1 -8.42 11.96 9.16
CA VAL A 1 -9.62 11.84 10.02
C VAL A 1 -9.17 11.70 11.47
N LEU A 2 -9.92 12.26 12.42
CA LEU A 2 -9.59 12.15 13.84
C LEU A 2 -9.87 10.71 14.33
N PRO A 3 -8.89 10.02 14.95
CA PRO A 3 -9.06 8.65 15.45
C PRO A 3 -9.74 8.66 16.84
N THR A 4 -11.06 8.87 16.85
CA THR A 4 -11.86 8.74 18.07
C THR A 4 -11.96 7.28 18.50
N GLU A 5 -12.20 7.04 19.80
CA GLU A 5 -12.37 5.70 20.35
C GLU A 5 -13.44 4.89 19.60
N GLU A 6 -14.56 5.52 19.28
CA GLU A 6 -15.65 4.91 18.51
C GLU A 6 -15.20 4.43 17.13
N ARG A 7 -14.46 5.27 16.38
CA ARG A 7 -13.96 4.92 15.05
C ARG A 7 -12.91 3.83 15.11
N VAL A 8 -12.03 3.87 16.10
CA VAL A 8 -11.03 2.83 16.30
C VAL A 8 -11.70 1.52 16.68
N ALA A 9 -12.71 1.55 17.54
CA ALA A 9 -13.50 0.36 17.90
C ALA A 9 -14.21 -0.24 16.67
N ALA A 10 -14.81 0.59 15.81
CA ALA A 10 -15.41 0.14 14.55
C ALA A 10 -14.38 -0.51 13.61
N MET A 11 -13.17 0.05 13.52
CA MET A 11 -12.07 -0.53 12.74
C MET A 11 -11.64 -1.89 13.31
N LEU A 12 -11.48 -1.99 14.62
CA LEU A 12 -11.11 -3.23 15.30
C LEU A 12 -12.18 -4.33 15.17
N ALA A 13 -13.45 -3.97 15.06
CA ALA A 13 -14.53 -4.93 14.83
C ALA A 13 -14.45 -5.64 13.47
N ALA A 14 -13.68 -5.12 12.52
CA ALA A 14 -13.47 -5.73 11.20
C ALA A 14 -12.40 -6.84 11.18
N THR A 15 -11.81 -7.19 12.32
CA THR A 15 -10.85 -8.28 12.44
C THR A 15 -11.16 -9.17 13.65
N ARG A 16 -10.71 -10.42 13.57
CA ARG A 16 -10.76 -11.36 14.71
C ARG A 16 -9.52 -11.29 15.60
N ARG A 17 -8.51 -10.53 15.19
CA ARG A 17 -7.28 -10.38 15.96
C ARG A 17 -7.52 -9.46 17.16
N ARG A 18 -6.84 -9.75 18.25
CA ARG A 18 -6.96 -8.93 19.47
C ARG A 18 -6.28 -7.59 19.29
N PRO A 19 -6.78 -6.50 19.89
CA PRO A 19 -6.19 -5.17 19.81
C PRO A 19 -4.72 -5.11 20.27
N ASP A 20 -4.37 -5.86 21.32
CA ASP A 20 -3.04 -5.94 21.91
C ASP A 20 -2.08 -6.89 21.17
N GLU A 21 -2.57 -7.64 20.20
CA GLU A 21 -1.77 -8.58 19.43
C GLU A 21 -0.71 -7.85 18.58
N VAL A 22 0.53 -8.30 18.68
CA VAL A 22 1.65 -7.74 17.90
C VAL A 22 1.49 -8.11 16.44
N VAL A 23 1.44 -7.12 15.58
CA VAL A 23 1.37 -7.29 14.11
C VAL A 23 2.75 -7.39 13.51
N GLY A 24 3.69 -6.58 14.00
CA GLY A 24 5.02 -6.54 13.47
C GLY A 24 6.03 -5.91 14.41
N ARG A 25 7.31 -6.08 14.05
CA ARG A 25 8.45 -5.56 14.78
C ARG A 25 9.37 -4.83 13.83
N MET A 26 9.88 -3.70 14.25
CA MET A 26 10.85 -2.94 13.47
C MET A 26 12.27 -3.22 13.95
N ARG A 27 13.18 -3.32 12.99
CA ARG A 27 14.62 -3.40 13.30
C ARG A 27 15.10 -2.04 13.83
N PRO A 28 16.07 -2.05 14.77
CA PRO A 28 16.71 -0.81 15.19
C PRO A 28 17.32 -0.09 14.00
N THR A 29 17.22 1.23 14.03
CA THR A 29 17.93 2.11 13.10
C THR A 29 18.84 3.05 13.91
N HIS A 30 19.72 3.81 13.26
CA HIS A 30 20.53 4.82 13.94
C HIS A 30 19.72 5.87 14.71
N PHE A 31 18.45 6.01 14.39
CA PHE A 31 17.57 7.05 14.94
C PHE A 31 16.49 6.49 15.86
N ARG A 32 16.29 5.18 15.90
CA ARG A 32 15.23 4.55 16.69
C ARG A 32 15.63 3.15 17.15
N GLU A 33 15.23 2.85 18.38
CA GLU A 33 15.29 1.50 18.93
C GLU A 33 14.26 0.57 18.25
N ALA A 34 14.45 -0.74 18.45
CA ALA A 34 13.45 -1.71 18.03
C ALA A 34 12.14 -1.49 18.77
N TRP A 35 11.03 -1.49 18.08
CA TRP A 35 9.71 -1.46 18.70
C TRP A 35 8.73 -2.39 18.02
N GLU A 36 7.69 -2.69 18.75
CA GLU A 36 6.57 -3.50 18.28
C GLU A 36 5.35 -2.60 18.05
N TYR A 37 4.51 -2.99 17.12
CA TYR A 37 3.23 -2.34 16.90
C TYR A 37 2.09 -3.36 16.87
N THR A 38 0.98 -2.98 17.49
CA THR A 38 -0.19 -3.82 17.73
C THR A 38 -1.27 -3.58 16.69
N VAL A 39 -2.27 -4.47 16.67
CA VAL A 39 -3.47 -4.32 15.84
C VAL A 39 -4.14 -2.97 16.08
N GLU A 40 -4.27 -2.54 17.35
CA GLU A 40 -4.86 -1.25 17.70
C GLU A 40 -4.07 -0.08 17.10
N LYS A 41 -2.75 -0.10 17.18
CA LYS A 41 -1.91 0.96 16.58
C LYS A 41 -2.09 1.03 15.07
N VAL A 42 -2.24 -0.12 14.42
CA VAL A 42 -2.55 -0.15 12.97
C VAL A 42 -3.95 0.42 12.72
N ALA A 43 -4.96 0.08 13.54
CA ALA A 43 -6.33 0.60 13.42
C ALA A 43 -6.38 2.13 13.54
N VAL A 44 -5.66 2.71 14.51
CA VAL A 44 -5.54 4.16 14.65
C VAL A 44 -5.03 4.81 13.36
N ASN A 45 -3.97 4.26 12.75
CA ASN A 45 -3.43 4.79 11.50
C ASN A 45 -4.39 4.61 10.32
N ALA A 46 -5.14 3.50 10.27
CA ALA A 46 -6.17 3.27 9.25
C ALA A 46 -7.31 4.32 9.35
N VAL A 47 -7.78 4.60 10.56
CA VAL A 47 -8.77 5.67 10.80
C VAL A 47 -8.22 7.04 10.39
N MET A 48 -6.99 7.37 10.78
CA MET A 48 -6.35 8.63 10.39
C MET A 48 -6.26 8.80 8.88
N ALA A 49 -6.06 7.71 8.14
CA ALA A 49 -6.04 7.69 6.69
C ALA A 49 -7.41 7.90 6.04
N GLY A 50 -8.50 7.72 6.80
CA GLY A 50 -9.87 7.75 6.29
C GLY A 50 -10.32 6.42 5.67
N ALA A 51 -9.65 5.31 6.00
CA ALA A 51 -10.04 3.99 5.55
C ALA A 51 -11.36 3.54 6.19
N GLU A 52 -12.12 2.76 5.45
CA GLU A 52 -13.31 2.09 5.98
C GLU A 52 -12.92 0.80 6.73
N PRO A 53 -13.74 0.35 7.71
CA PRO A 53 -13.48 -0.88 8.44
C PRO A 53 -13.28 -2.10 7.54
N ALA A 54 -14.01 -2.20 6.43
CA ALA A 54 -13.90 -3.29 5.47
C ALA A 54 -12.48 -3.43 4.86
N TYR A 55 -11.69 -2.35 4.84
CA TYR A 55 -10.33 -2.36 4.28
C TYR A 55 -9.27 -2.83 5.29
N PHE A 56 -9.66 -2.93 6.55
CA PHE A 56 -8.73 -3.18 7.65
C PHE A 56 -7.96 -4.51 7.52
N PRO A 57 -8.55 -5.62 7.08
CA PRO A 57 -7.80 -6.85 6.85
C PRO A 57 -6.63 -6.69 5.87
N VAL A 58 -6.82 -5.92 4.79
CA VAL A 58 -5.78 -5.64 3.81
C VAL A 58 -4.68 -4.76 4.43
N ILE A 59 -5.07 -3.74 5.20
CA ILE A 59 -4.12 -2.86 5.90
C ILE A 59 -3.31 -3.65 6.94
N LEU A 60 -3.93 -4.58 7.66
CA LEU A 60 -3.23 -5.47 8.59
C LEU A 60 -2.24 -6.39 7.89
N ALA A 61 -2.63 -6.94 6.73
CA ALA A 61 -1.74 -7.78 5.93
C ALA A 61 -0.51 -6.98 5.47
N LEU A 62 -0.69 -5.74 4.99
CA LEU A 62 0.41 -4.84 4.64
C LEU A 62 1.30 -4.53 5.85
N ALA A 63 0.71 -4.24 6.99
CA ALA A 63 1.45 -4.00 8.23
C ALA A 63 2.28 -5.21 8.66
N ALA A 64 1.73 -6.41 8.52
CA ALA A 64 2.38 -7.66 8.90
C ALA A 64 3.59 -8.02 8.01
N THR A 65 3.72 -7.45 6.82
CA THR A 65 4.91 -7.66 5.97
C THR A 65 6.20 -7.14 6.62
N GLY A 66 6.10 -6.21 7.57
CA GLY A 66 7.26 -5.54 8.17
C GLY A 66 8.03 -4.64 7.20
N VAL A 67 7.55 -4.48 5.97
CA VAL A 67 8.14 -3.61 4.96
C VAL A 67 7.58 -2.21 5.10
N SER A 68 8.47 -1.22 5.24
CA SER A 68 8.04 0.18 5.28
C SER A 68 7.67 0.67 3.88
N ALA A 69 6.51 1.33 3.77
CA ALA A 69 6.13 2.05 2.56
C ALA A 69 7.00 3.29 2.31
N ARG A 70 7.79 3.68 3.29
CA ARG A 70 8.63 4.87 3.25
C ARG A 70 10.07 4.51 3.54
N GLY A 71 10.89 4.53 2.53
CA GLY A 71 12.32 4.42 2.68
C GLY A 71 12.99 5.79 2.91
N SER A 72 14.09 5.81 3.65
CA SER A 72 14.96 6.99 3.73
C SER A 72 15.78 7.10 2.44
N SER A 73 15.23 7.77 1.43
CA SER A 73 15.87 7.97 0.15
C SER A 73 15.63 9.39 -0.36
N SER A 74 16.68 10.03 -0.83
CA SER A 74 16.58 11.35 -1.46
C SER A 74 15.71 11.34 -2.72
N SER A 75 15.68 10.24 -3.44
CA SER A 75 14.86 10.05 -4.65
C SER A 75 13.39 9.77 -4.35
N SER A 76 13.03 9.56 -3.09
CA SER A 76 11.65 9.37 -2.64
C SER A 76 10.91 8.30 -3.44
N LEU A 77 11.52 7.12 -3.55
CA LEU A 77 10.91 5.98 -4.23
C LEU A 77 9.63 5.57 -3.50
N ALA A 78 8.61 5.20 -4.26
CA ALA A 78 7.38 4.65 -3.72
C ALA A 78 7.52 3.17 -3.40
N THR A 79 6.68 2.69 -2.51
CA THR A 79 6.41 1.26 -2.36
C THR A 79 5.10 0.95 -3.07
N MET A 80 5.11 -0.07 -3.90
CA MET A 80 3.91 -0.55 -4.58
C MET A 80 3.31 -1.71 -3.79
N ALA A 81 2.01 -1.61 -3.51
CA ALA A 81 1.22 -2.66 -2.90
C ALA A 81 0.18 -3.16 -3.91
N VAL A 82 0.26 -4.43 -4.24
CA VAL A 82 -0.69 -5.10 -5.13
C VAL A 82 -1.57 -6.02 -4.31
N VAL A 83 -2.88 -5.88 -4.48
CA VAL A 83 -3.88 -6.73 -3.81
C VAL A 83 -4.43 -7.73 -4.82
N ASN A 84 -4.47 -8.98 -4.41
CA ASN A 84 -4.93 -10.10 -5.21
C ASN A 84 -6.11 -10.82 -4.54
N GLY A 85 -6.84 -11.58 -5.35
CA GLY A 85 -7.92 -12.46 -4.90
C GLY A 85 -9.25 -11.74 -4.69
N PRO A 86 -10.25 -12.43 -4.11
CA PRO A 86 -11.63 -11.95 -4.01
C PRO A 86 -11.79 -10.63 -3.25
N VAL A 87 -10.95 -10.36 -2.26
CA VAL A 87 -11.02 -9.14 -1.42
C VAL A 87 -11.04 -7.86 -2.25
N ARG A 88 -10.41 -7.84 -3.43
CA ARG A 88 -10.41 -6.68 -4.34
C ARG A 88 -11.83 -6.20 -4.66
N HIS A 89 -12.71 -7.14 -4.96
CA HIS A 89 -14.11 -6.86 -5.30
C HIS A 89 -14.96 -6.63 -4.06
N GLU A 90 -14.72 -7.40 -2.99
CA GLU A 90 -15.45 -7.27 -1.72
C GLU A 90 -15.34 -5.88 -1.13
N ILE A 91 -14.18 -5.24 -1.25
CA ILE A 91 -13.92 -3.89 -0.73
C ILE A 91 -14.00 -2.79 -1.82
N GLY A 92 -14.42 -3.13 -3.03
CA GLY A 92 -14.61 -2.16 -4.12
C GLY A 92 -13.32 -1.52 -4.61
N MET A 93 -12.20 -2.25 -4.64
CA MET A 93 -10.97 -1.74 -5.25
C MET A 93 -11.13 -1.55 -6.76
N ASN A 94 -10.59 -0.47 -7.29
CA ASN A 94 -10.43 -0.32 -8.72
C ASN A 94 -9.23 -1.14 -9.20
N VAL A 95 -9.49 -2.07 -10.09
CA VAL A 95 -8.48 -2.96 -10.71
C VAL A 95 -8.22 -2.62 -12.18
N GLY A 96 -8.88 -1.61 -12.72
CA GLY A 96 -8.87 -1.25 -14.14
C GLY A 96 -8.36 0.15 -14.42
N THR A 97 -8.94 0.76 -15.42
CA THR A 97 -8.59 2.12 -15.85
C THR A 97 -8.71 3.12 -14.70
N GLY A 98 -7.67 3.88 -14.48
CA GLY A 98 -7.64 4.90 -13.44
C GLY A 98 -7.41 4.35 -12.01
N ALA A 99 -6.96 3.10 -11.86
CA ALA A 99 -6.75 2.47 -10.55
C ALA A 99 -5.80 3.27 -9.62
N LEU A 100 -4.88 4.03 -10.17
CA LEU A 100 -3.96 4.90 -9.41
C LEU A 100 -4.54 6.32 -9.18
N GLY A 101 -5.75 6.57 -9.63
CA GLY A 101 -6.41 7.87 -9.45
C GLY A 101 -6.84 8.12 -7.99
N PRO A 102 -6.81 9.38 -7.54
CA PRO A 102 -7.06 9.74 -6.15
C PRO A 102 -8.53 9.55 -5.69
N HIS A 103 -9.43 9.36 -6.62
CA HIS A 103 -10.86 9.16 -6.36
C HIS A 103 -11.27 7.70 -6.10
N ASN A 104 -10.34 6.77 -6.18
CA ASN A 104 -10.59 5.38 -5.80
C ASN A 104 -10.40 5.23 -4.29
N HIS A 105 -11.51 5.26 -3.53
CA HIS A 105 -11.46 5.38 -2.08
C HIS A 105 -10.68 4.26 -1.41
N ALA A 106 -10.94 2.99 -1.76
CA ALA A 106 -10.22 1.86 -1.19
C ALA A 106 -8.72 1.91 -1.53
N ASN A 107 -8.36 2.06 -2.83
CA ASN A 107 -6.98 2.12 -3.27
C ASN A 107 -6.20 3.26 -2.56
N ALA A 108 -6.78 4.45 -2.56
CA ALA A 108 -6.14 5.65 -2.02
C ALA A 108 -5.99 5.59 -0.49
N THR A 109 -7.03 5.16 0.23
CA THR A 109 -6.98 5.16 1.70
C THR A 109 -6.17 4.00 2.26
N ILE A 110 -6.16 2.84 1.62
CA ILE A 110 -5.27 1.73 1.97
C ILE A 110 -3.81 2.17 1.79
N GLY A 111 -3.46 2.74 0.64
CA GLY A 111 -2.11 3.26 0.40
C GLY A 111 -1.70 4.36 1.37
N ARG A 112 -2.63 5.27 1.69
CA ARG A 112 -2.41 6.31 2.70
C ARG A 112 -2.22 5.73 4.11
N ALA A 113 -3.03 4.73 4.49
CA ALA A 113 -2.87 4.04 5.77
C ALA A 113 -1.50 3.38 5.86
N TYR A 114 -1.07 2.69 4.81
CA TYR A 114 0.25 2.07 4.73
C TYR A 114 1.38 3.12 4.86
N GLY A 115 1.25 4.26 4.19
CA GLY A 115 2.19 5.37 4.34
C GLY A 115 2.23 5.96 5.76
N LEU A 116 1.07 6.12 6.41
CA LEU A 116 0.99 6.65 7.78
C LEU A 116 1.55 5.68 8.81
N LEU A 117 1.18 4.40 8.73
CA LEU A 117 1.73 3.41 9.66
C LEU A 117 3.25 3.28 9.51
N SER A 118 3.76 3.39 8.29
CA SER A 118 5.19 3.36 8.04
C SER A 118 5.90 4.56 8.65
N GLN A 119 5.28 5.74 8.59
CA GLN A 119 5.77 6.95 9.23
C GLN A 119 5.75 6.85 10.76
N ASN A 120 4.64 6.40 11.31
CA ASN A 120 4.37 6.48 12.74
C ASN A 120 4.90 5.26 13.50
N LEU A 121 4.89 4.08 12.88
CA LEU A 121 5.17 2.80 13.53
C LEU A 121 6.40 2.09 12.97
N GLN A 122 6.78 2.34 11.72
CA GLN A 122 7.85 1.61 11.06
C GLN A 122 9.13 2.44 10.85
N GLY A 123 9.23 3.60 11.47
CA GLY A 123 10.44 4.41 11.42
C GLY A 123 10.84 4.93 10.03
N GLY A 124 9.90 5.01 9.11
CA GLY A 124 10.15 5.32 7.71
C GLY A 124 10.77 6.68 7.46
N SER A 125 10.47 7.66 8.31
CA SER A 125 11.15 8.95 8.25
C SER A 125 11.08 9.69 9.58
N VAL A 126 12.13 10.44 9.86
CA VAL A 126 12.18 11.38 10.99
C VAL A 126 12.37 12.77 10.39
N PRO A 127 11.44 13.70 10.57
CA PRO A 127 11.58 15.04 10.04
C PRO A 127 12.89 15.69 10.45
N GLY A 128 13.61 16.26 9.49
CA GLY A 128 14.90 16.89 9.70
C GLY A 128 16.11 15.95 9.84
N LEU A 129 15.90 14.61 9.90
CA LEU A 129 16.97 13.64 10.07
C LEU A 129 17.10 12.63 8.91
N THR A 130 16.04 12.42 8.17
CA THR A 130 16.03 11.47 7.04
C THR A 130 15.91 12.20 5.71
N TYR A 131 16.41 11.56 4.65
CA TYR A 131 16.43 12.15 3.30
C TYR A 131 15.13 12.00 2.55
N MET A 132 14.10 11.38 3.14
CA MET A 132 12.85 11.12 2.45
C MET A 132 12.19 12.43 1.99
N GLY A 133 11.82 12.47 0.73
CA GLY A 133 11.16 13.64 0.14
C GLY A 133 12.09 14.75 -0.29
N SER A 134 13.41 14.63 -0.16
CA SER A 134 14.36 15.69 -0.53
C SER A 134 14.24 16.14 -1.98
N MET A 135 13.89 15.22 -2.89
CA MET A 135 13.68 15.51 -4.31
C MET A 135 12.21 15.77 -4.67
N GLY A 136 11.32 15.75 -3.68
CA GLY A 136 9.88 15.90 -3.86
C GLY A 136 9.26 14.76 -4.66
N ASN A 137 8.38 13.98 -4.02
CA ASN A 137 7.71 12.88 -4.68
C ASN A 137 6.36 12.60 -4.02
N ASN A 138 5.28 12.83 -4.76
CA ASN A 138 3.93 12.60 -4.27
C ASN A 138 3.62 11.11 -4.03
N TYR A 139 4.30 10.19 -4.70
CA TYR A 139 4.10 8.75 -4.51
C TYR A 139 4.50 8.28 -3.11
N ALA A 140 5.48 8.91 -2.49
CA ALA A 140 5.83 8.64 -1.10
C ALA A 140 4.71 8.97 -0.10
N TYR A 141 3.74 9.79 -0.52
CA TYR A 141 2.62 10.21 0.32
C TYR A 141 1.54 9.16 0.44
N ASN A 142 1.15 8.54 -0.68
CA ASN A 142 0.02 7.60 -0.74
C ASN A 142 0.44 6.18 -1.13
N SER A 143 1.71 5.93 -1.41
CA SER A 143 2.16 4.68 -2.03
C SER A 143 1.48 4.44 -3.38
N VAL A 144 1.86 3.39 -4.07
CA VAL A 144 1.17 2.93 -5.28
C VAL A 144 0.37 1.69 -4.90
N THR A 145 -0.95 1.82 -4.71
CA THR A 145 -1.78 0.73 -4.21
C THR A 145 -2.96 0.49 -5.14
N PHE A 146 -3.08 -0.73 -5.61
CA PHE A 146 -4.16 -1.16 -6.51
C PHE A 146 -4.39 -2.67 -6.43
N GLY A 147 -5.54 -3.12 -6.95
CA GLY A 147 -5.78 -4.54 -7.19
C GLY A 147 -5.28 -4.96 -8.56
N GLU A 148 -4.73 -6.17 -8.68
CA GLU A 148 -4.38 -6.74 -9.98
C GLU A 148 -5.63 -6.95 -10.83
N ASN A 149 -5.54 -6.68 -12.13
CA ASN A 149 -6.62 -6.94 -13.08
C ASN A 149 -6.56 -8.39 -13.57
N GLU A 150 -6.86 -9.32 -12.66
CA GLU A 150 -6.74 -10.76 -12.89
C GLU A 150 -7.64 -11.25 -14.03
N GLU A 151 -8.82 -10.63 -14.18
CA GLU A 151 -9.83 -11.03 -15.17
C GLU A 151 -9.43 -10.71 -16.61
N ARG A 152 -8.53 -9.74 -16.79
CA ARG A 152 -8.07 -9.30 -18.12
C ARG A 152 -6.61 -9.61 -18.38
N SER A 153 -5.89 -10.05 -17.36
CA SER A 153 -4.49 -10.45 -17.49
C SER A 153 -4.40 -11.72 -18.36
N PRO A 154 -3.49 -11.79 -19.33
CA PRO A 154 -3.21 -13.03 -20.06
C PRO A 154 -2.35 -14.00 -19.23
N TRP A 155 -1.82 -13.55 -18.12
CA TRP A 155 -1.02 -14.35 -17.20
C TRP A 155 -1.86 -14.83 -16.02
N GLU A 156 -1.42 -15.91 -15.42
CA GLU A 156 -1.97 -16.37 -14.16
C GLU A 156 -1.83 -15.27 -13.09
N PRO A 157 -2.83 -15.09 -12.18
CA PRO A 157 -2.75 -14.09 -11.13
C PRO A 157 -1.48 -14.19 -10.30
N PHE A 158 -0.88 -13.06 -9.95
CA PHE A 158 0.43 -13.03 -9.30
C PHE A 158 0.50 -13.85 -8.02
N HIS A 159 -0.55 -13.83 -7.19
CA HIS A 159 -0.59 -14.63 -5.97
C HIS A 159 -0.63 -16.14 -6.26
N VAL A 160 -1.29 -16.55 -7.34
CA VAL A 160 -1.35 -17.96 -7.75
C VAL A 160 0.02 -18.43 -8.24
N GLN A 161 0.73 -17.61 -9.02
CA GLN A 161 2.12 -17.89 -9.43
C GLN A 161 3.05 -18.09 -8.23
N HIS A 162 2.68 -17.56 -7.05
CA HIS A 162 3.43 -17.70 -5.79
C HIS A 162 2.87 -18.77 -4.85
N GLY A 163 2.00 -19.66 -5.36
CA GLY A 163 1.52 -20.84 -4.66
C GLY A 163 0.26 -20.66 -3.81
N PHE A 164 -0.39 -19.49 -3.88
CA PHE A 164 -1.71 -19.30 -3.28
C PHE A 164 -2.80 -19.89 -4.17
N ARG A 165 -3.94 -20.23 -3.60
CA ARG A 165 -5.10 -20.66 -4.36
C ARG A 165 -5.78 -19.45 -5.04
N PRO A 166 -6.47 -19.61 -6.17
CA PRO A 166 -7.22 -18.52 -6.80
C PRO A 166 -8.27 -17.87 -5.88
N THR A 167 -8.75 -18.62 -4.89
CA THR A 167 -9.73 -18.14 -3.89
C THR A 167 -9.11 -17.46 -2.69
N ASP A 168 -7.78 -17.46 -2.56
CA ASP A 168 -7.09 -16.77 -1.48
C ASP A 168 -6.93 -15.30 -1.82
N SER A 169 -7.00 -14.45 -0.80
CA SER A 169 -6.66 -13.04 -0.94
C SER A 169 -5.27 -12.77 -0.39
N ALA A 170 -4.48 -12.03 -1.13
CA ALA A 170 -3.08 -11.77 -0.80
C ALA A 170 -2.69 -10.31 -1.06
N VAL A 171 -1.65 -9.86 -0.39
CA VAL A 171 -0.97 -8.60 -0.67
C VAL A 171 0.47 -8.87 -1.06
N SER A 172 0.95 -8.19 -2.09
CA SER A 172 2.34 -8.22 -2.52
C SER A 172 2.93 -6.83 -2.44
N VAL A 173 4.16 -6.73 -1.93
CA VAL A 173 4.82 -5.44 -1.68
C VAL A 173 6.12 -5.37 -2.47
N PHE A 174 6.26 -4.30 -3.26
CA PHE A 174 7.43 -4.03 -4.09
C PHE A 174 8.05 -2.70 -3.68
N THR A 175 9.28 -2.73 -3.22
CA THR A 175 10.01 -1.54 -2.80
C THR A 175 10.75 -0.90 -3.95
N GLY A 176 11.05 0.39 -3.83
CA GLY A 176 11.87 1.10 -4.81
C GLY A 176 11.17 1.40 -6.14
N CYS A 177 9.85 1.44 -6.15
CA CYS A 177 9.08 1.71 -7.37
C CYS A 177 9.13 3.19 -7.75
N ARG A 178 9.22 3.43 -9.05
CA ARG A 178 9.09 4.75 -9.64
C ARG A 178 8.15 4.64 -10.84
N SER A 179 7.20 5.57 -10.95
CA SER A 179 6.45 5.66 -12.21
C SER A 179 7.20 6.55 -13.19
N THR A 180 7.26 6.08 -14.42
CA THR A 180 7.80 6.84 -15.55
C THR A 180 6.64 7.12 -16.50
N ALA A 181 6.37 8.39 -16.74
CA ALA A 181 5.36 8.77 -17.73
C ALA A 181 6.00 8.71 -19.13
N PHE A 182 5.57 7.74 -19.92
CA PHE A 182 5.83 7.73 -21.35
C PHE A 182 4.66 8.37 -22.07
N THR A 183 4.82 9.60 -22.49
CA THR A 183 3.81 10.33 -23.29
C THR A 183 3.77 9.86 -24.74
N LEU A 184 4.69 9.04 -25.16
CA LEU A 184 4.81 8.57 -26.54
C LEU A 184 3.67 7.64 -26.96
N GLY A 185 3.12 6.86 -26.07
CA GLY A 185 2.10 5.86 -26.36
C GLY A 185 0.76 6.38 -26.85
N LEU A 186 0.44 7.65 -26.64
CA LEU A 186 -0.82 8.25 -27.09
C LEU A 186 -0.82 8.76 -28.53
N ARG A 187 0.33 8.78 -29.20
CA ARG A 187 0.49 9.33 -30.55
C ARG A 187 0.49 8.30 -31.65
N GLU A 188 0.80 7.06 -31.30
CA GLU A 188 0.95 6.00 -32.30
C GLU A 188 -0.35 5.21 -32.48
N ARG A 189 -0.68 4.95 -33.74
CA ARG A 189 -1.90 4.21 -34.09
C ARG A 189 -1.80 2.71 -33.82
N TYR A 190 -0.58 2.16 -33.86
CA TYR A 190 -0.32 0.74 -33.73
C TYR A 190 0.59 0.43 -32.55
N TRP A 191 0.23 -0.56 -31.76
CA TRP A 191 0.96 -0.96 -30.54
C TRP A 191 2.44 -1.31 -30.81
N ARG A 192 2.75 -1.87 -31.99
CA ARG A 192 4.13 -2.22 -32.38
C ARG A 192 5.04 -0.98 -32.50
N GLU A 193 4.49 0.13 -32.91
CA GLU A 193 5.21 1.40 -32.98
C GLU A 193 5.47 1.95 -31.59
N HIS A 194 4.49 1.78 -30.65
CA HIS A 194 4.70 2.10 -29.25
C HIS A 194 5.85 1.30 -28.65
N VAL A 195 5.85 -0.02 -28.87
CA VAL A 195 6.92 -0.89 -28.37
C VAL A 195 8.27 -0.48 -28.97
N ARG A 196 8.34 -0.22 -30.26
CA ARG A 196 9.57 0.21 -30.93
C ARG A 196 10.12 1.53 -30.40
N ASN A 197 9.24 2.44 -29.96
CA ASN A 197 9.63 3.74 -29.42
C ASN A 197 10.00 3.69 -27.91
N MET A 198 9.77 2.57 -27.23
CA MET A 198 10.16 2.37 -25.84
C MET A 198 11.59 1.83 -25.68
N PHE A 199 12.14 1.26 -26.73
CA PHE A 199 13.49 0.67 -26.79
C PHE A 199 14.36 1.33 -27.86
#